data_cfb889799d9b78de6a026c9013d8ec55
#
_entry.id   cfb889799d9b78de6a026c9013d8ec55
#
_cell.length_a   1.000
_cell.length_b   1.000
_cell.length_c   1.000
_cell.angle_alpha   90.00
_cell.angle_beta   90.00
_cell.angle_gamma   90.00
#
_symmetry.space_group_name_H-M   'P 1'
#
loop_
_entity.id
_entity.type
_entity.pdbx_description
1 polymer ?
#
loop_
_entity_poly.entity_id
_entity_poly.type
_entity_poly.pdbx_seq_one_letter_code
_entity_poly.pdbx_strand_id
1 'polypeptide(L)'
;MKNIDIVSLFHEIIDLYIKNSPITKSLDDKDLLISTHQLRNFSLDKHKRVDDKQYGGDPGMVLMAEPLIKSIDHISELRGSKPLTILMSPQGKKLDPKLLSEILDRDFIAVICGRYEGVDERFIEEKVDIEVSIGDFIVSGGELPSLILIESLLRFLPGIIGNEMSLDNDSFGINFQNLLKGPVYTRPKIINGREVPEILLSGDPKKISKWRENISKKRTQERRKDL
;
A
#
# COMPACT_ATOMS: atom_id res chain seq x y z
N MET A 1 2.43 17.07 -9.87
CA MET A 1 3.04 16.76 -8.55
C MET A 1 2.04 15.94 -7.74
N LYS A 2 2.39 14.71 -7.37
CA LYS A 2 1.53 13.86 -6.52
C LYS A 2 1.74 14.21 -5.06
N ASN A 3 0.64 14.24 -4.28
CA ASN A 3 0.70 14.48 -2.84
C ASN A 3 0.08 13.29 -2.11
N ILE A 4 0.79 12.77 -1.12
CA ILE A 4 0.30 11.72 -0.21
C ILE A 4 0.42 12.27 1.20
N ASP A 5 -0.70 12.55 1.83
CA ASP A 5 -0.79 12.98 3.21
C ASP A 5 -1.28 11.82 4.09
N ILE A 6 -0.64 11.56 5.22
CA ILE A 6 -0.92 10.41 6.07
C ILE A 6 -1.27 10.89 7.47
N VAL A 7 -2.46 10.56 7.95
CA VAL A 7 -2.92 10.91 9.29
C VAL A 7 -2.76 9.70 10.22
N SER A 8 -2.02 9.86 11.29
CA SER A 8 -1.73 8.78 12.25
C SER A 8 -1.57 9.28 13.67
N LEU A 9 -1.75 8.39 14.65
CA LEU A 9 -1.34 8.59 16.04
C LEU A 9 0.17 8.38 16.26
N PHE A 10 0.80 7.57 15.41
CA PHE A 10 2.21 7.17 15.51
C PHE A 10 2.93 7.46 14.20
N HIS A 11 2.84 8.72 13.75
CA HIS A 11 3.42 9.15 12.48
C HIS A 11 4.94 8.93 12.43
N GLU A 12 5.62 8.89 13.58
CA GLU A 12 7.07 8.70 13.66
C GLU A 12 7.51 7.36 13.05
N ILE A 13 6.66 6.32 13.11
CA ILE A 13 6.92 5.02 12.47
C ILE A 13 6.95 5.19 10.96
N ILE A 14 6.02 5.98 10.43
CA ILE A 14 5.90 6.26 9.00
C ILE A 14 7.08 7.11 8.54
N ASP A 15 7.41 8.17 9.28
CA ASP A 15 8.55 9.06 8.98
C ASP A 15 9.86 8.28 8.96
N LEU A 16 10.07 7.38 9.95
CA LEU A 16 11.26 6.54 10.01
C LEU A 16 11.36 5.61 8.79
N TYR A 17 10.25 5.02 8.37
CA TYR A 17 10.21 4.17 7.18
C TYR A 17 10.53 4.97 5.92
N ILE A 18 9.83 6.07 5.70
CA ILE A 18 10.02 6.94 4.53
C ILE A 18 11.49 7.40 4.44
N LYS A 19 12.06 7.85 5.55
CA LYS A 19 13.46 8.32 5.59
C LYS A 19 14.49 7.23 5.23
N ASN A 20 14.21 5.96 5.52
CA ASN A 20 15.18 4.88 5.37
C ASN A 20 14.88 3.91 4.22
N SER A 21 13.69 3.95 3.62
CA SER A 21 13.33 3.07 2.52
C SER A 21 14.16 3.37 1.26
N PRO A 22 14.70 2.35 0.60
CA PRO A 22 15.38 2.54 -0.68
C PRO A 22 14.50 3.15 -1.76
N ILE A 23 13.20 2.84 -1.75
CA ILE A 23 12.23 3.37 -2.72
C ILE A 23 12.05 4.88 -2.54
N THR A 24 11.95 5.35 -1.30
CA THR A 24 11.76 6.79 -1.02
C THR A 24 13.01 7.62 -1.27
N LYS A 25 14.22 7.03 -1.12
CA LYS A 25 15.47 7.71 -1.50
C LYS A 25 15.54 8.09 -2.98
N SER A 26 14.77 7.42 -3.83
CA SER A 26 14.67 7.75 -5.25
C SER A 26 13.67 8.88 -5.53
N LEU A 27 13.06 9.49 -4.49
CA LEU A 27 12.03 10.53 -4.60
C LEU A 27 12.60 11.95 -4.63
N ASP A 28 13.84 12.17 -4.21
CA ASP A 28 14.44 13.51 -4.03
C ASP A 28 14.38 14.39 -5.30
N ASP A 29 14.24 13.78 -6.48
CA ASP A 29 14.11 14.45 -7.79
C ASP A 29 12.73 14.30 -8.44
N LYS A 30 11.71 13.84 -7.70
CA LYS A 30 10.39 13.53 -8.25
C LYS A 30 9.31 14.51 -7.81
N ASP A 31 8.32 14.71 -8.66
CA ASP A 31 7.10 15.47 -8.37
C ASP A 31 6.17 14.71 -7.39
N LEU A 32 6.71 14.27 -6.25
CA LEU A 32 5.98 13.58 -5.20
C LEU A 32 6.32 14.15 -3.83
N LEU A 33 5.31 14.51 -3.07
CA LEU A 33 5.42 14.93 -1.69
C LEU A 33 4.66 13.95 -0.78
N ILE A 34 5.36 13.38 0.20
CA ILE A 34 4.75 12.57 1.25
C ILE A 34 4.87 13.35 2.57
N SER A 35 3.73 13.58 3.22
CA SER A 35 3.65 14.31 4.49
C SER A 35 2.89 13.52 5.53
N THR A 36 3.31 13.59 6.78
CA THR A 36 2.62 12.94 7.90
C THR A 36 1.99 13.97 8.81
N HIS A 37 0.84 13.64 9.38
CA HIS A 37 0.07 14.49 10.26
C HIS A 37 -0.25 13.76 11.56
N GLN A 38 0.15 14.35 12.69
CA GLN A 38 -0.19 13.84 14.00
C GLN A 38 -1.67 14.13 14.31
N LEU A 39 -2.50 13.06 14.40
CA LEU A 39 -3.94 13.21 14.63
C LEU A 39 -4.28 14.02 15.89
N ARG A 40 -3.48 13.91 16.98
CA ARG A 40 -3.71 14.64 18.23
C ARG A 40 -3.64 16.16 18.07
N ASN A 41 -3.02 16.67 17.01
CA ASN A 41 -2.96 18.11 16.73
C ASN A 41 -4.31 18.71 16.31
N PHE A 42 -5.25 17.86 15.89
CA PHE A 42 -6.59 18.24 15.45
C PHE A 42 -7.66 18.08 16.53
N SER A 43 -7.27 17.58 17.72
CA SER A 43 -8.17 17.48 18.85
C SER A 43 -8.45 18.84 19.48
N LEU A 44 -9.72 19.13 19.77
CA LEU A 44 -10.14 20.30 20.56
C LEU A 44 -10.03 20.08 22.08
N ASP A 45 -9.87 18.83 22.50
CA ASP A 45 -9.72 18.51 23.90
C ASP A 45 -8.39 19.04 24.45
N LYS A 46 -8.42 19.65 25.64
CA LYS A 46 -7.22 20.19 26.32
C LYS A 46 -6.12 19.13 26.58
N HIS A 47 -6.52 17.87 26.67
CA HIS A 47 -5.61 16.73 26.84
C HIS A 47 -5.27 16.05 25.52
N LYS A 48 -5.68 16.62 24.37
CA LYS A 48 -5.48 16.09 23.03
C LYS A 48 -5.99 14.66 22.84
N ARG A 49 -7.12 14.33 23.49
CA ARG A 49 -7.78 13.05 23.32
C ARG A 49 -8.38 12.99 21.92
N VAL A 50 -8.28 11.81 21.29
CA VAL A 50 -8.78 11.53 19.94
C VAL A 50 -9.59 10.24 19.88
N ASP A 51 -9.80 9.61 21.02
CA ASP A 51 -10.51 8.35 21.19
C ASP A 51 -11.45 8.44 22.39
N ASP A 52 -12.58 7.73 22.32
CA ASP A 52 -13.56 7.63 23.40
C ASP A 52 -14.24 6.25 23.38
N LYS A 53 -15.02 5.95 24.43
CA LYS A 53 -15.81 4.73 24.54
C LYS A 53 -16.86 4.66 23.43
N GLN A 54 -17.06 3.47 22.88
CA GLN A 54 -18.11 3.28 21.88
C GLN A 54 -19.51 3.28 22.53
N TYR A 55 -20.49 3.74 21.78
CA TYR A 55 -21.89 3.53 22.12
C TYR A 55 -22.25 2.05 22.00
N GLY A 56 -23.23 1.59 22.79
CA GLY A 56 -23.66 0.18 22.82
C GLY A 56 -23.07 -0.64 23.96
N GLY A 57 -22.00 -0.17 24.61
CA GLY A 57 -21.46 -0.76 25.86
C GLY A 57 -20.43 -1.86 25.65
N ASP A 58 -20.03 -2.14 24.41
CA ASP A 58 -18.93 -3.08 24.15
C ASP A 58 -17.58 -2.52 24.65
N PRO A 59 -16.62 -3.38 25.06
CA PRO A 59 -15.31 -2.94 25.51
C PRO A 59 -14.50 -2.36 24.34
N GLY A 60 -13.54 -1.47 24.68
CA GLY A 60 -12.63 -0.87 23.72
C GLY A 60 -12.90 0.62 23.51
N MET A 61 -12.04 1.24 22.70
CA MET A 61 -12.07 2.65 22.33
C MET A 61 -12.26 2.79 20.83
N VAL A 62 -12.80 3.91 20.38
CA VAL A 62 -13.00 4.23 18.97
C VAL A 62 -12.38 5.60 18.68
N LEU A 63 -11.72 5.77 17.54
CA LEU A 63 -11.23 7.07 17.10
C LEU A 63 -12.42 8.01 16.82
N MET A 64 -12.38 9.18 17.42
CA MET A 64 -13.43 10.20 17.34
C MET A 64 -13.50 10.80 15.92
N ALA A 65 -14.71 11.05 15.42
CA ALA A 65 -14.93 11.66 14.11
C ALA A 65 -14.34 13.08 14.01
N GLU A 66 -14.53 13.92 15.03
CA GLU A 66 -14.18 15.34 14.96
C GLU A 66 -12.68 15.62 14.67
N PRO A 67 -11.70 15.00 15.36
CA PRO A 67 -10.29 15.19 15.02
C PRO A 67 -9.95 14.71 13.61
N LEU A 68 -10.58 13.63 13.16
CA LEU A 68 -10.37 13.07 11.81
C LEU A 68 -10.93 13.98 10.73
N ILE A 69 -12.15 14.49 10.90
CA ILE A 69 -12.77 15.44 9.98
C ILE A 69 -11.88 16.70 9.86
N LYS A 70 -11.45 17.27 10.98
CA LYS A 70 -10.57 18.44 11.01
C LYS A 70 -9.22 18.20 10.34
N SER A 71 -8.68 16.99 10.46
CA SER A 71 -7.43 16.65 9.78
C SER A 71 -7.57 16.68 8.26
N ILE A 72 -8.66 16.14 7.73
CA ILE A 72 -8.94 16.14 6.29
C ILE A 72 -9.26 17.54 5.77
N ASP A 73 -10.01 18.33 6.53
CA ASP A 73 -10.32 19.72 6.18
C ASP A 73 -9.03 20.56 6.12
N HIS A 74 -8.17 20.45 7.12
CA HIS A 74 -6.86 21.10 7.15
C HIS A 74 -5.97 20.69 5.95
N ILE A 75 -5.90 19.40 5.65
CA ILE A 75 -5.13 18.88 4.51
C ILE A 75 -5.70 19.43 3.19
N SER A 76 -7.02 19.49 3.06
CA SER A 76 -7.68 20.05 1.89
C SER A 76 -7.37 21.54 1.70
N GLU A 77 -7.40 22.33 2.78
CA GLU A 77 -6.99 23.74 2.78
C GLU A 77 -5.51 23.91 2.43
N LEU A 78 -4.63 23.12 3.05
CA LEU A 78 -3.18 23.15 2.82
C LEU A 78 -2.82 22.89 1.36
N ARG A 79 -3.54 21.98 0.69
CA ARG A 79 -3.29 21.57 -0.70
C ARG A 79 -4.17 22.30 -1.73
N GLY A 80 -5.16 23.05 -1.28
CA GLY A 80 -6.09 23.80 -2.15
C GLY A 80 -7.08 22.92 -2.92
N SER A 81 -7.22 21.64 -2.56
CA SER A 81 -8.16 20.70 -3.18
C SER A 81 -8.53 19.56 -2.24
N LYS A 82 -9.66 18.90 -2.51
CA LYS A 82 -10.09 17.71 -1.75
C LYS A 82 -9.24 16.48 -2.15
N PRO A 83 -8.66 15.72 -1.18
CA PRO A 83 -7.97 14.49 -1.46
C PRO A 83 -8.92 13.33 -1.81
N LEU A 84 -8.42 12.29 -2.44
CA LEU A 84 -8.98 10.95 -2.31
C LEU A 84 -8.67 10.45 -0.90
N THR A 85 -9.68 10.36 -0.05
CA THR A 85 -9.50 9.93 1.35
C THR A 85 -9.63 8.42 1.47
N ILE A 86 -8.57 7.76 1.89
CA ILE A 86 -8.45 6.31 2.03
C ILE A 86 -8.35 5.97 3.52
N LEU A 87 -9.25 5.13 4.02
CA LEU A 87 -9.14 4.54 5.34
C LEU A 87 -8.55 3.13 5.24
N MET A 88 -7.48 2.86 5.99
CA MET A 88 -6.97 1.50 6.15
C MET A 88 -7.87 0.74 7.12
N SER A 89 -8.60 -0.25 6.62
CA SER A 89 -9.64 -0.96 7.36
C SER A 89 -9.71 -2.44 6.93
N PRO A 90 -9.89 -3.40 7.84
CA PRO A 90 -10.12 -4.79 7.46
C PRO A 90 -11.46 -5.01 6.73
N GLN A 91 -12.39 -4.06 6.83
CA GLN A 91 -13.70 -4.10 6.17
C GLN A 91 -13.63 -3.61 4.72
N GLY A 92 -12.51 -3.00 4.32
CA GLY A 92 -12.33 -2.37 3.02
C GLY A 92 -12.14 -3.35 1.86
N LYS A 93 -12.10 -2.79 0.65
CA LYS A 93 -11.75 -3.52 -0.56
C LYS A 93 -10.32 -4.07 -0.44
N LYS A 94 -10.13 -5.33 -0.81
CA LYS A 94 -8.80 -5.94 -0.80
C LYS A 94 -7.88 -5.26 -1.80
N LEU A 95 -6.69 -4.88 -1.34
CA LEU A 95 -5.67 -4.27 -2.18
C LEU A 95 -5.21 -5.25 -3.26
N ASP A 96 -5.40 -4.86 -4.50
CA ASP A 96 -4.99 -5.60 -5.69
C ASP A 96 -4.43 -4.64 -6.78
N PRO A 97 -3.85 -5.15 -7.87
CA PRO A 97 -3.30 -4.30 -8.92
C PRO A 97 -4.32 -3.35 -9.57
N LYS A 98 -5.59 -3.74 -9.63
CA LYS A 98 -6.65 -2.90 -10.20
C LYS A 98 -6.93 -1.70 -9.29
N LEU A 99 -7.14 -1.94 -8.00
CA LEU A 99 -7.36 -0.88 -7.02
C LEU A 99 -6.14 0.05 -6.92
N LEU A 100 -4.91 -0.50 -6.98
CA LEU A 100 -3.70 0.32 -7.03
C LEU A 100 -3.69 1.25 -8.24
N SER A 101 -4.08 0.78 -9.43
CA SER A 101 -4.18 1.62 -10.63
C SER A 101 -5.21 2.73 -10.46
N GLU A 102 -6.39 2.42 -9.92
CA GLU A 102 -7.45 3.41 -9.66
C GLU A 102 -6.98 4.52 -8.69
N ILE A 103 -6.20 4.16 -7.67
CA ILE A 103 -5.62 5.11 -6.71
C ILE A 103 -4.50 5.94 -7.37
N LEU A 104 -3.67 5.32 -8.22
CA LEU A 104 -2.57 6.01 -8.91
C LEU A 104 -3.04 7.09 -9.88
N ASP A 105 -4.25 6.99 -10.40
CA ASP A 105 -4.84 8.02 -11.27
C ASP A 105 -5.15 9.33 -10.52
N ARG A 106 -5.02 9.34 -9.18
CA ARG A 106 -5.25 10.53 -8.35
C ARG A 106 -3.95 11.27 -8.04
N ASP A 107 -3.98 12.57 -8.21
CA ASP A 107 -2.83 13.43 -7.90
C ASP A 107 -2.71 13.75 -6.41
N PHE A 108 -3.80 13.63 -5.66
CA PHE A 108 -3.84 13.95 -4.25
C PHE A 108 -4.59 12.87 -3.44
N ILE A 109 -3.90 12.28 -2.45
CA ILE A 109 -4.37 11.16 -1.63
C ILE A 109 -4.16 11.52 -0.16
N ALA A 110 -5.16 11.26 0.68
CA ALA A 110 -5.02 11.27 2.14
C ALA A 110 -5.26 9.84 2.68
N VAL A 111 -4.32 9.31 3.44
CA VAL A 111 -4.41 7.97 4.03
C VAL A 111 -4.62 8.09 5.53
N ILE A 112 -5.68 7.47 6.03
CA ILE A 112 -6.03 7.46 7.45
C ILE A 112 -5.64 6.13 8.08
N CYS A 113 -4.82 6.20 9.12
CA CYS A 113 -4.43 5.06 9.93
C CYS A 113 -5.46 4.82 11.03
N GLY A 114 -6.34 3.85 10.87
CA GLY A 114 -7.26 3.41 11.92
C GLY A 114 -6.53 2.82 13.13
N ARG A 115 -7.13 2.92 14.33
CA ARG A 115 -6.62 2.36 15.58
C ARG A 115 -7.77 1.91 16.47
N TYR A 116 -7.44 1.19 17.54
CA TYR A 116 -8.41 0.69 18.53
C TYR A 116 -9.42 -0.27 17.90
N GLU A 117 -10.71 -0.15 18.27
CA GLU A 117 -11.81 -0.95 17.67
C GLU A 117 -12.24 -0.41 16.30
N GLY A 118 -11.69 0.72 15.88
CA GLY A 118 -11.99 1.34 14.59
C GLY A 118 -12.14 2.85 14.67
N VAL A 119 -12.85 3.37 13.70
CA VAL A 119 -13.09 4.79 13.48
C VAL A 119 -14.59 5.06 13.57
N ASP A 120 -14.97 6.18 14.13
CA ASP A 120 -16.39 6.59 14.22
C ASP A 120 -17.01 6.64 12.81
N GLU A 121 -18.11 5.92 12.63
CA GLU A 121 -18.79 5.75 11.35
C GLU A 121 -19.16 7.06 10.67
N ARG A 122 -19.48 8.08 11.44
CA ARG A 122 -19.82 9.42 10.90
C ARG A 122 -18.67 10.07 10.15
N PHE A 123 -17.42 9.77 10.52
CA PHE A 123 -16.26 10.20 9.74
C PHE A 123 -16.17 9.40 8.43
N ILE A 124 -16.42 8.10 8.47
CA ILE A 124 -16.37 7.24 7.29
C ILE A 124 -17.42 7.73 6.27
N GLU A 125 -18.66 7.91 6.71
CA GLU A 125 -19.76 8.38 5.85
C GLU A 125 -19.52 9.79 5.26
N GLU A 126 -18.86 10.69 6.00
CA GLU A 126 -18.68 12.08 5.57
C GLU A 126 -17.44 12.30 4.70
N LYS A 127 -16.32 11.64 5.02
CA LYS A 127 -15.00 12.01 4.47
C LYS A 127 -14.28 10.87 3.73
N VAL A 128 -14.61 9.61 3.97
CA VAL A 128 -13.88 8.49 3.37
C VAL A 128 -14.45 8.15 2.00
N ASP A 129 -13.59 8.17 0.99
CA ASP A 129 -13.98 7.78 -0.37
C ASP A 129 -13.79 6.27 -0.59
N ILE A 130 -12.77 5.66 0.05
CA ILE A 130 -12.46 4.24 -0.09
C ILE A 130 -11.93 3.68 1.23
N GLU A 131 -12.46 2.54 1.66
CA GLU A 131 -11.81 1.69 2.65
C GLU A 131 -10.95 0.62 1.95
N VAL A 132 -9.70 0.43 2.43
CA VAL A 132 -8.74 -0.51 1.83
C VAL A 132 -8.24 -1.51 2.86
N SER A 133 -8.35 -2.80 2.53
CA SER A 133 -7.81 -3.92 3.31
C SER A 133 -6.55 -4.49 2.65
N ILE A 134 -5.54 -4.81 3.45
CA ILE A 134 -4.33 -5.51 3.00
C ILE A 134 -4.46 -7.04 3.07
N GLY A 135 -5.59 -7.57 3.51
CA GLY A 135 -5.87 -8.99 3.63
C GLY A 135 -6.75 -9.35 4.81
N ASP A 136 -7.14 -10.62 4.89
CA ASP A 136 -8.10 -11.14 5.86
C ASP A 136 -7.40 -11.50 7.20
N PHE A 137 -6.82 -10.50 7.83
CA PHE A 137 -6.16 -10.58 9.15
C PHE A 137 -6.15 -9.22 9.84
N ILE A 138 -6.02 -9.22 11.16
CA ILE A 138 -6.03 -8.01 11.97
C ILE A 138 -4.62 -7.66 12.43
N VAL A 139 -4.30 -6.36 12.38
CA VAL A 139 -3.09 -5.76 12.94
C VAL A 139 -3.45 -4.65 13.92
N SER A 140 -2.51 -4.23 14.76
CA SER A 140 -2.78 -3.29 15.88
C SER A 140 -3.19 -1.88 15.42
N GLY A 141 -2.97 -1.52 14.14
CA GLY A 141 -3.29 -0.19 13.63
C GLY A 141 -2.97 -0.04 12.15
N GLY A 142 -3.41 1.07 11.57
CA GLY A 142 -3.33 1.35 10.15
C GLY A 142 -1.95 1.79 9.64
N GLU A 143 -0.95 2.00 10.50
CA GLU A 143 0.37 2.49 10.10
C GLU A 143 1.09 1.50 9.16
N LEU A 144 1.17 0.23 9.52
CA LEU A 144 1.77 -0.79 8.66
C LEU A 144 0.97 -1.02 7.37
N PRO A 145 -0.36 -1.17 7.41
CA PRO A 145 -1.19 -1.18 6.20
C PRO A 145 -0.97 0.02 5.29
N SER A 146 -0.88 1.24 5.85
CA SER A 146 -0.60 2.46 5.08
C SER A 146 0.77 2.41 4.41
N LEU A 147 1.79 1.92 5.09
CA LEU A 147 3.11 1.74 4.50
C LEU A 147 3.11 0.71 3.36
N ILE A 148 2.36 -0.40 3.49
CA ILE A 148 2.21 -1.38 2.42
C ILE A 148 1.51 -0.75 1.20
N LEU A 149 0.45 0.03 1.42
CA LEU A 149 -0.24 0.74 0.34
C LEU A 149 0.72 1.71 -0.37
N ILE A 150 1.42 2.55 0.39
CA ILE A 150 2.36 3.55 -0.16
C ILE A 150 3.49 2.86 -0.92
N GLU A 151 4.13 1.85 -0.34
CA GLU A 151 5.20 1.08 -0.99
C GLU A 151 4.71 0.50 -2.32
N SER A 152 3.49 -0.06 -2.33
CA SER A 152 2.88 -0.61 -3.53
C SER A 152 2.61 0.46 -4.60
N LEU A 153 2.13 1.65 -4.21
CA LEU A 153 1.90 2.78 -5.11
C LEU A 153 3.21 3.32 -5.68
N LEU A 154 4.22 3.51 -4.84
CA LEU A 154 5.51 4.06 -5.24
C LEU A 154 6.20 3.20 -6.31
N ARG A 155 6.04 1.87 -6.25
CA ARG A 155 6.61 0.96 -7.27
C ARG A 155 6.13 1.25 -8.68
N PHE A 156 4.92 1.79 -8.85
CA PHE A 156 4.34 2.10 -10.17
C PHE A 156 4.68 3.52 -10.67
N LEU A 157 5.34 4.34 -9.85
CA LEU A 157 5.75 5.67 -10.30
C LEU A 157 7.00 5.57 -11.18
N PRO A 158 7.02 6.29 -12.33
CA PRO A 158 8.15 6.28 -13.25
C PRO A 158 9.48 6.63 -12.57
N GLY A 159 10.52 5.86 -12.85
CA GLY A 159 11.87 6.09 -12.36
C GLY A 159 12.11 5.82 -10.88
N ILE A 160 11.14 5.27 -10.13
CA ILE A 160 11.34 4.79 -8.76
C ILE A 160 12.07 3.45 -8.76
N ILE A 161 11.70 2.55 -9.66
CA ILE A 161 12.41 1.29 -9.89
C ILE A 161 13.36 1.48 -11.06
N GLY A 162 14.64 1.17 -10.86
CA GLY A 162 15.71 1.40 -11.84
C GLY A 162 15.54 0.69 -13.18
N ASN A 163 14.59 -0.26 -13.31
CA ASN A 163 14.22 -0.91 -14.56
C ASN A 163 12.70 -1.10 -14.61
N GLU A 164 12.03 -0.29 -15.41
CA GLU A 164 10.56 -0.34 -15.58
C GLU A 164 10.07 -1.71 -16.09
N MET A 165 10.87 -2.42 -16.90
CA MET A 165 10.56 -3.79 -17.32
C MET A 165 10.51 -4.80 -16.15
N SER A 166 11.02 -4.43 -14.97
CA SER A 166 10.93 -5.29 -13.79
C SER A 166 9.51 -5.41 -13.28
N LEU A 167 8.70 -4.35 -13.35
CA LEU A 167 7.29 -4.36 -12.96
C LEU A 167 6.46 -5.30 -13.85
N ASP A 168 6.65 -5.19 -15.16
CA ASP A 168 5.94 -6.03 -16.11
C ASP A 168 6.29 -7.51 -15.96
N ASN A 169 7.48 -7.80 -15.45
CA ASN A 169 8.01 -9.15 -15.24
C ASN A 169 7.86 -9.67 -13.81
N ASP A 170 7.19 -8.95 -12.91
CA ASP A 170 6.88 -9.43 -11.55
C ASP A 170 5.56 -10.23 -11.53
N SER A 171 5.32 -10.91 -10.41
CA SER A 171 4.02 -11.51 -10.14
C SER A 171 2.93 -10.42 -10.21
N PHE A 172 1.81 -10.74 -10.82
CA PHE A 172 0.70 -9.81 -11.10
C PHE A 172 1.03 -8.71 -12.13
N GLY A 173 2.21 -8.72 -12.73
CA GLY A 173 2.59 -7.81 -13.81
C GLY A 173 1.91 -8.15 -15.14
N ILE A 174 1.91 -7.18 -16.06
CA ILE A 174 1.24 -7.28 -17.38
C ILE A 174 1.74 -8.50 -18.17
N ASN A 175 3.07 -8.76 -18.17
CA ASN A 175 3.66 -9.88 -18.92
C ASN A 175 3.27 -11.25 -18.38
N PHE A 176 2.78 -11.34 -17.15
CA PHE A 176 2.25 -12.55 -16.54
C PHE A 176 0.73 -12.58 -16.45
N GLN A 177 0.02 -11.62 -17.06
CA GLN A 177 -1.46 -11.58 -17.08
C GLN A 177 -2.06 -11.73 -15.69
N ASN A 178 -1.50 -11.05 -14.70
CA ASN A 178 -1.82 -11.13 -13.27
C ASN A 178 -1.54 -12.50 -12.61
N LEU A 179 -0.73 -13.36 -13.24
CA LEU A 179 -0.31 -14.64 -12.67
C LEU A 179 0.96 -14.50 -11.83
N LEU A 180 1.29 -15.56 -11.11
CA LEU A 180 2.55 -15.64 -10.36
C LEU A 180 3.75 -15.76 -11.31
N LYS A 181 4.82 -15.06 -11.02
CA LYS A 181 6.11 -15.22 -11.68
C LYS A 181 6.68 -16.63 -11.47
N GLY A 182 7.33 -17.17 -12.49
CA GLY A 182 8.04 -18.44 -12.42
C GLY A 182 9.24 -18.40 -11.45
N PRO A 183 9.90 -19.54 -11.20
CA PRO A 183 11.09 -19.59 -10.36
C PRO A 183 12.25 -18.83 -10.99
N VAL A 184 13.03 -18.18 -10.14
CA VAL A 184 14.27 -17.50 -10.52
C VAL A 184 15.47 -18.29 -9.99
N TYR A 185 16.58 -18.24 -10.73
CA TYR A 185 17.81 -18.94 -10.40
C TYR A 185 19.00 -17.98 -10.50
N THR A 186 20.01 -18.18 -9.66
CA THR A 186 21.27 -17.45 -9.68
C THR A 186 22.45 -18.41 -9.66
N ARG A 187 23.65 -17.91 -9.76
CA ARG A 187 24.90 -18.68 -9.66
C ARG A 187 25.15 -19.21 -8.25
N PRO A 188 25.80 -20.36 -8.10
CA PRO A 188 26.32 -21.26 -9.14
C PRO A 188 25.23 -22.12 -9.81
N LYS A 189 25.57 -22.79 -10.95
CA LYS A 189 24.63 -23.65 -11.72
C LYS A 189 24.06 -24.79 -10.90
N ILE A 190 24.86 -25.37 -10.00
CA ILE A 190 24.49 -26.53 -9.18
C ILE A 190 24.67 -26.17 -7.70
N ILE A 191 23.61 -26.42 -6.90
CA ILE A 191 23.64 -26.29 -5.44
C ILE A 191 23.02 -27.54 -4.83
N ASN A 192 23.77 -28.27 -4.03
CA ASN A 192 23.33 -29.50 -3.33
C ASN A 192 22.64 -30.52 -4.29
N GLY A 193 23.23 -30.75 -5.46
CA GLY A 193 22.71 -31.65 -6.47
C GLY A 193 21.49 -31.14 -7.27
N ARG A 194 21.02 -29.93 -7.02
CA ARG A 194 19.93 -29.30 -7.76
C ARG A 194 20.50 -28.37 -8.82
N GLU A 195 20.09 -28.56 -10.06
CA GLU A 195 20.60 -27.81 -11.20
C GLU A 195 19.62 -26.73 -11.66
N VAL A 196 20.16 -25.66 -12.24
CA VAL A 196 19.39 -24.69 -13.02
C VAL A 196 18.82 -25.39 -14.26
N PRO A 197 17.53 -25.22 -14.60
CA PRO A 197 16.96 -25.79 -15.81
C PRO A 197 17.77 -25.42 -17.07
N GLU A 198 18.11 -26.40 -17.88
CA GLU A 198 18.95 -26.21 -19.08
C GLU A 198 18.39 -25.17 -20.04
N ILE A 199 17.05 -25.09 -20.15
CA ILE A 199 16.38 -24.11 -20.99
C ILE A 199 16.80 -22.65 -20.66
N LEU A 200 17.07 -22.35 -19.39
CA LEU A 200 17.54 -21.03 -18.97
C LEU A 200 19.00 -20.75 -19.34
N LEU A 201 19.74 -21.79 -19.71
CA LEU A 201 21.13 -21.71 -20.14
C LEU A 201 21.26 -21.75 -21.67
N SER A 202 20.16 -21.96 -22.40
CA SER A 202 20.14 -22.15 -23.86
C SER A 202 20.50 -20.90 -24.66
N GLY A 203 20.38 -19.70 -24.07
CA GLY A 203 20.56 -18.43 -24.76
C GLY A 203 19.44 -18.10 -25.79
N ASP A 204 18.37 -18.91 -25.87
CA ASP A 204 17.24 -18.69 -26.78
C ASP A 204 16.11 -17.93 -26.08
N PRO A 205 15.92 -16.61 -26.33
CA PRO A 205 14.92 -15.81 -25.59
C PRO A 205 13.49 -16.30 -25.82
N LYS A 206 13.15 -16.83 -26.98
CA LYS A 206 11.80 -17.32 -27.30
C LYS A 206 11.47 -18.58 -26.50
N LYS A 207 12.38 -19.52 -26.43
CA LYS A 207 12.21 -20.75 -25.65
C LYS A 207 12.15 -20.45 -24.15
N ILE A 208 13.01 -19.55 -23.66
CA ILE A 208 13.02 -19.11 -22.27
C ILE A 208 11.69 -18.44 -21.90
N SER A 209 11.17 -17.53 -22.75
CA SER A 209 9.90 -16.84 -22.52
C SER A 209 8.73 -17.83 -22.44
N LYS A 210 8.64 -18.76 -23.40
CA LYS A 210 7.59 -19.79 -23.42
C LYS A 210 7.66 -20.72 -22.20
N TRP A 211 8.86 -21.09 -21.77
CA TRP A 211 9.05 -21.87 -20.56
C TRP A 211 8.57 -21.11 -19.31
N ARG A 212 8.94 -19.81 -19.19
CA ARG A 212 8.51 -18.96 -18.07
C ARG A 212 6.99 -18.84 -17.99
N GLU A 213 6.33 -18.62 -19.13
CA GLU A 213 4.88 -18.56 -19.21
C GLU A 213 4.22 -19.87 -18.73
N ASN A 214 4.68 -21.01 -19.22
CA ASN A 214 4.14 -22.32 -18.83
C ASN A 214 4.32 -22.57 -17.32
N ILE A 215 5.49 -22.27 -16.76
CA ILE A 215 5.75 -22.44 -15.33
C ILE A 215 4.94 -21.45 -14.49
N SER A 216 4.75 -20.21 -14.96
CA SER A 216 3.89 -19.22 -14.32
C SER A 216 2.46 -19.75 -14.18
N LYS A 217 1.85 -20.22 -15.27
CA LYS A 217 0.50 -20.82 -15.27
C LYS A 217 0.39 -21.99 -14.29
N LYS A 218 1.33 -22.93 -14.37
CA LYS A 218 1.36 -24.10 -13.48
C LYS A 218 1.46 -23.66 -11.99
N ARG A 219 2.38 -22.77 -11.66
CA ARG A 219 2.54 -22.26 -10.28
C ARG A 219 1.29 -21.57 -9.76
N THR A 220 0.65 -20.79 -10.60
CA THR A 220 -0.58 -20.09 -10.20
C THR A 220 -1.68 -21.08 -9.89
N GLN A 221 -1.92 -22.07 -10.76
CA GLN A 221 -2.89 -23.13 -10.54
C GLN A 221 -2.63 -23.93 -9.26
N GLU A 222 -1.36 -24.19 -8.93
CA GLU A 222 -0.99 -24.97 -7.75
C GLU A 222 -1.08 -24.18 -6.43
N ARG A 223 -0.77 -22.88 -6.46
CA ARG A 223 -0.54 -22.06 -5.25
C ARG A 223 -1.60 -21.00 -4.99
N ARG A 224 -2.22 -20.53 -6.01
CA ARG A 224 -3.18 -19.42 -5.98
C ARG A 224 -4.38 -19.75 -6.87
N LYS A 225 -5.23 -20.66 -6.37
CA LYS A 225 -6.45 -21.10 -7.06
C LYS A 225 -7.54 -20.03 -7.13
N ASP A 226 -7.32 -18.93 -6.45
CA ASP A 226 -8.18 -17.75 -6.39
C ASP A 226 -7.89 -16.74 -7.50
N LEU A 227 -6.87 -16.98 -8.34
CA LEU A 227 -6.46 -16.15 -9.49
C LEU A 227 -6.87 -16.78 -10.86
#